data_b7724533f3fc5e8a5c728bd3128d338a
#
_entry.id   b7724533f3fc5e8a5c728bd3128d338a
#
_cell.length_a   1.000
_cell.length_b   1.000
_cell.length_c   1.000
_cell.angle_alpha   90.00
_cell.angle_beta   90.00
_cell.angle_gamma   90.00
#
_symmetry.space_group_name_H-M   'P 1'
#
loop_
_entity.id
_entity.type
_entity.pdbx_description
1 polymer ?
#
loop_
_entity_poly.entity_id
_entity_poly.type
_entity_poly.pdbx_seq_one_letter_code
_entity_poly.pdbx_strand_id
1 'polypeptide(L)'
;MKKLLTVLLLTLTVLITAFSPPALAADTANGAQIFSVHCAGCHINGGNIVRRGKNLKQKALKRYGMDSLEAIASLVANGKNNMSAYKDRLTAKEIEDVAAYVLEQAEQGCS
;
A
#
# COMPACT_ATOMS: atom_id res chain seq x y z
N MET A 1 30.12 -21.35 33.91
CA MET A 1 28.70 -20.96 34.02
C MET A 1 28.33 -19.75 33.16
N LYS A 2 29.09 -18.64 33.25
CA LYS A 2 28.80 -17.44 32.45
C LYS A 2 28.84 -17.67 30.92
N LYS A 3 29.81 -18.48 30.41
CA LYS A 3 29.93 -18.83 28.99
C LYS A 3 28.77 -19.69 28.46
N LEU A 4 28.29 -20.63 29.30
CA LEU A 4 27.14 -21.48 28.99
C LEU A 4 25.83 -20.66 28.90
N LEU A 5 25.63 -19.72 29.81
CA LEU A 5 24.47 -18.83 29.83
C LEU A 5 24.44 -17.90 28.60
N THR A 6 25.61 -17.37 28.21
CA THR A 6 25.77 -16.52 27.04
C THR A 6 25.46 -17.29 25.73
N VAL A 7 25.95 -18.51 25.60
CA VAL A 7 25.69 -19.39 24.47
C VAL A 7 24.20 -19.75 24.38
N LEU A 8 23.58 -20.06 25.53
CA LEU A 8 22.15 -20.38 25.61
C LEU A 8 21.27 -19.18 25.20
N LEU A 9 21.60 -17.96 25.63
CA LEU A 9 20.92 -16.74 25.29
C LEU A 9 21.07 -16.42 23.78
N LEU A 10 22.26 -16.59 23.21
CA LEU A 10 22.52 -16.39 21.78
C LEU A 10 21.77 -17.39 20.92
N THR A 11 21.74 -18.68 21.30
CA THR A 11 21.00 -19.71 20.57
C THR A 11 19.49 -19.48 20.63
N LEU A 12 18.95 -19.03 21.76
CA LEU A 12 17.55 -18.71 21.94
C LEU A 12 17.13 -17.51 21.06
N THR A 13 17.99 -16.48 20.99
CA THR A 13 17.74 -15.29 20.14
C THR A 13 17.69 -15.65 18.67
N VAL A 14 18.62 -16.48 18.20
CA VAL A 14 18.64 -16.97 16.79
C VAL A 14 17.41 -17.83 16.48
N LEU A 15 16.96 -18.66 17.43
CA LEU A 15 15.78 -19.51 17.24
C LEU A 15 14.49 -18.70 17.09
N ILE A 16 14.35 -17.62 17.89
CA ILE A 16 13.17 -16.75 17.83
C ILE A 16 13.09 -16.00 16.49
N THR A 17 14.22 -15.52 15.97
CA THR A 17 14.24 -14.83 14.66
C THR A 17 13.98 -15.76 13.48
N ALA A 18 14.35 -17.04 13.59
CA ALA A 18 14.14 -18.03 12.52
C ALA A 18 12.67 -18.46 12.36
N PHE A 19 11.82 -18.27 13.37
CA PHE A 19 10.41 -18.63 13.36
C PHE A 19 9.46 -17.45 13.12
N SER A 20 9.98 -16.24 12.87
CA SER A 20 9.13 -15.10 12.50
C SER A 20 8.59 -15.31 11.08
N PRO A 21 7.26 -15.36 10.89
CA PRO A 21 6.71 -15.50 9.54
C PRO A 21 7.11 -14.29 8.70
N PRO A 22 7.46 -14.48 7.42
CA PRO A 22 7.74 -13.36 6.53
C PRO A 22 6.48 -12.47 6.43
N ALA A 23 6.66 -11.16 6.56
CA ALA A 23 5.61 -10.20 6.29
C ALA A 23 5.18 -10.35 4.82
N LEU A 24 3.86 -10.50 4.56
CA LEU A 24 3.33 -10.54 3.21
C LEU A 24 3.54 -9.17 2.56
N ALA A 25 4.38 -9.12 1.52
CA ALA A 25 4.52 -7.92 0.69
C ALA A 25 3.24 -7.67 -0.11
N ALA A 26 2.94 -6.40 -0.40
CA ALA A 26 1.83 -6.04 -1.26
C ALA A 26 2.07 -6.56 -2.68
N ASP A 27 1.00 -7.03 -3.34
CA ASP A 27 1.02 -7.53 -4.71
C ASP A 27 0.55 -6.43 -5.67
N THR A 28 1.50 -5.74 -6.29
CA THR A 28 1.19 -4.65 -7.23
C THR A 28 0.59 -5.15 -8.54
N ALA A 29 0.83 -6.39 -8.94
CA ALA A 29 0.16 -6.98 -10.10
C ALA A 29 -1.33 -7.19 -9.84
N ASN A 30 -1.70 -7.68 -8.66
CA ASN A 30 -3.09 -7.74 -8.23
C ASN A 30 -3.68 -6.33 -8.06
N GLY A 31 -2.92 -5.41 -7.51
CA GLY A 31 -3.28 -3.99 -7.39
C GLY A 31 -3.61 -3.34 -8.74
N ALA A 32 -2.86 -3.66 -9.79
CA ALA A 32 -3.12 -3.19 -11.15
C ALA A 32 -4.47 -3.66 -11.69
N GLN A 33 -4.83 -4.92 -11.44
CA GLN A 33 -6.13 -5.48 -11.84
C GLN A 33 -7.28 -4.80 -11.08
N ILE A 34 -7.15 -4.63 -9.76
CA ILE A 34 -8.13 -3.92 -8.93
C ILE A 34 -8.30 -2.49 -9.43
N PHE A 35 -7.20 -1.80 -9.69
CA PHE A 35 -7.21 -0.42 -10.19
C PHE A 35 -7.97 -0.31 -11.52
N SER A 36 -7.71 -1.20 -12.46
CA SER A 36 -8.37 -1.17 -13.77
C SER A 36 -9.89 -1.32 -13.69
N VAL A 37 -10.37 -2.12 -12.73
CA VAL A 37 -11.81 -2.38 -12.56
C VAL A 37 -12.50 -1.28 -11.76
N HIS A 38 -11.88 -0.80 -10.67
CA HIS A 38 -12.55 0.04 -9.67
C HIS A 38 -12.12 1.51 -9.68
N CYS A 39 -10.95 1.83 -10.18
CA CYS A 39 -10.31 3.13 -9.99
C CYS A 39 -10.09 3.89 -11.29
N ALA A 40 -9.74 3.18 -12.37
CA ALA A 40 -9.33 3.79 -13.64
C ALA A 40 -10.40 4.69 -14.28
N GLY A 41 -11.68 4.45 -14.01
CA GLY A 41 -12.76 5.28 -14.53
C GLY A 41 -12.63 6.75 -14.15
N CYS A 42 -12.22 7.04 -12.91
CA CYS A 42 -11.97 8.40 -12.44
C CYS A 42 -10.48 8.78 -12.48
N HIS A 43 -9.59 7.80 -12.35
CA HIS A 43 -8.15 7.99 -12.28
C HIS A 43 -7.39 7.51 -13.53
N ILE A 44 -8.00 7.64 -14.70
CA ILE A 44 -7.38 7.25 -15.95
C ILE A 44 -6.01 7.94 -16.13
N ASN A 45 -5.00 7.17 -16.51
CA ASN A 45 -3.62 7.65 -16.68
C ASN A 45 -3.04 8.38 -15.45
N GLY A 46 -3.46 7.96 -14.24
CA GLY A 46 -3.04 8.61 -13.00
C GLY A 46 -3.66 9.98 -12.76
N GLY A 47 -4.69 10.33 -13.51
CA GLY A 47 -5.40 11.60 -13.38
C GLY A 47 -6.46 11.60 -12.30
N ASN A 48 -7.33 12.60 -12.36
CA ASN A 48 -8.56 12.70 -11.60
C ASN A 48 -9.53 13.56 -12.42
N ILE A 49 -10.59 12.93 -12.91
CA ILE A 49 -11.54 13.61 -13.79
C ILE A 49 -12.42 14.64 -13.08
N VAL A 50 -12.60 14.50 -11.75
CA VAL A 50 -13.42 15.42 -10.95
C VAL A 50 -12.59 16.58 -10.42
N ARG A 51 -11.40 16.29 -9.89
CA ARG A 51 -10.49 17.30 -9.33
C ARG A 51 -9.09 17.11 -9.90
N ARG A 52 -8.82 17.71 -11.04
CA ARG A 52 -7.58 17.53 -11.80
C ARG A 52 -6.29 17.74 -11.00
N GLY A 53 -6.28 18.67 -10.04
CA GLY A 53 -5.13 18.91 -9.17
C GLY A 53 -4.90 17.83 -8.12
N LYS A 54 -5.89 17.00 -7.83
CA LYS A 54 -5.81 15.87 -6.90
C LYS A 54 -5.65 14.56 -7.66
N ASN A 55 -4.71 14.54 -8.58
CA ASN A 55 -4.36 13.35 -9.36
C ASN A 55 -3.41 12.41 -8.59
N LEU A 56 -3.06 11.28 -9.19
CA LEU A 56 -2.21 10.26 -8.57
C LEU A 56 -0.72 10.41 -8.91
N LYS A 57 -0.32 11.54 -9.47
CA LYS A 57 1.10 11.82 -9.73
C LYS A 57 1.82 12.15 -8.43
N GLN A 58 3.09 11.80 -8.34
CA GLN A 58 3.87 11.93 -7.12
C GLN A 58 3.84 13.34 -6.51
N LYS A 59 3.89 14.38 -7.35
CA LYS A 59 3.82 15.77 -6.89
C LYS A 59 2.50 16.07 -6.15
N ALA A 60 1.38 15.58 -6.67
CA ALA A 60 0.08 15.76 -6.03
C ALA A 60 -0.04 14.91 -4.76
N LEU A 61 0.40 13.65 -4.80
CA LEU A 61 0.39 12.79 -3.61
C LEU A 61 1.17 13.44 -2.46
N LYS A 62 2.37 13.94 -2.72
CA LYS A 62 3.17 14.66 -1.71
C LYS A 62 2.47 15.92 -1.20
N ARG A 63 1.91 16.72 -2.11
CA ARG A 63 1.23 17.98 -1.75
C ARG A 63 0.07 17.74 -0.78
N TYR A 64 -0.65 16.66 -0.93
CA TYR A 64 -1.85 16.34 -0.13
C TYR A 64 -1.61 15.30 0.96
N GLY A 65 -0.35 14.93 1.22
CA GLY A 65 0.00 13.95 2.26
C GLY A 65 -0.48 12.54 1.97
N MET A 66 -0.59 12.18 0.69
CA MET A 66 -1.04 10.88 0.21
C MET A 66 0.10 10.02 -0.34
N ASP A 67 1.34 10.35 -0.04
CA ASP A 67 2.53 9.65 -0.54
C ASP A 67 3.01 8.50 0.37
N SER A 68 2.08 7.85 1.06
CA SER A 68 2.34 6.66 1.86
C SER A 68 1.30 5.57 1.62
N LEU A 69 1.70 4.32 1.84
CA LEU A 69 0.81 3.16 1.73
C LEU A 69 -0.42 3.32 2.63
N GLU A 70 -0.20 3.69 3.89
CA GLU A 70 -1.24 3.85 4.89
C GLU A 70 -2.24 4.95 4.53
N ALA A 71 -1.76 6.09 4.04
CA ALA A 71 -2.61 7.21 3.66
C ALA A 71 -3.52 6.84 2.48
N ILE A 72 -2.97 6.21 1.44
CA ILE A 72 -3.75 5.77 0.29
C ILE A 72 -4.71 4.65 0.68
N ALA A 73 -4.25 3.65 1.43
CA ALA A 73 -5.09 2.53 1.87
C ALA A 73 -6.28 3.03 2.72
N SER A 74 -6.04 3.97 3.63
CA SER A 74 -7.10 4.57 4.45
C SER A 74 -8.12 5.34 3.58
N LEU A 75 -7.65 6.09 2.60
CA LEU A 75 -8.52 6.81 1.66
C LEU A 75 -9.37 5.86 0.82
N VAL A 76 -8.79 4.79 0.31
CA VAL A 76 -9.50 3.75 -0.47
C VAL A 76 -10.53 3.06 0.41
N ALA A 77 -10.18 2.69 1.64
CA ALA A 77 -11.09 2.01 2.55
C ALA A 77 -12.30 2.87 2.92
N ASN A 78 -12.09 4.12 3.24
CA ASN A 78 -13.11 5.01 3.83
C ASN A 78 -13.75 5.97 2.83
N GLY A 79 -13.12 6.19 1.67
CA GLY A 79 -13.56 7.19 0.70
C GLY A 79 -13.41 8.62 1.18
N LYS A 80 -13.68 9.57 0.31
CA LYS A 80 -13.72 11.00 0.62
C LYS A 80 -14.42 11.77 -0.49
N ASN A 81 -15.40 12.56 -0.14
CA ASN A 81 -16.19 13.34 -1.11
C ASN A 81 -16.77 12.43 -2.21
N ASN A 82 -16.44 12.67 -3.48
CA ASN A 82 -16.91 11.89 -4.63
C ASN A 82 -16.22 10.52 -4.78
N MET A 83 -15.17 10.26 -4.02
CA MET A 83 -14.49 8.97 -4.04
C MET A 83 -15.17 8.00 -3.08
N SER A 84 -15.67 6.88 -3.62
CA SER A 84 -16.36 5.85 -2.86
C SER A 84 -15.47 5.15 -1.85
N ALA A 85 -16.05 4.65 -0.76
CA ALA A 85 -15.39 3.76 0.19
C ALA A 85 -15.41 2.31 -0.32
N TYR A 86 -14.31 1.60 -0.14
CA TYR A 86 -14.14 0.23 -0.65
C TYR A 86 -13.99 -0.84 0.43
N LYS A 87 -13.98 -0.50 1.72
CA LYS A 87 -13.79 -1.47 2.80
C LYS A 87 -14.81 -2.61 2.84
N ASP A 88 -16.01 -2.38 2.29
CA ASP A 88 -17.07 -3.38 2.20
C ASP A 88 -17.08 -4.13 0.85
N ARG A 89 -16.21 -3.76 -0.08
CA ARG A 89 -16.13 -4.32 -1.44
C ARG A 89 -14.79 -4.98 -1.76
N LEU A 90 -13.73 -4.59 -1.06
CA LEU A 90 -12.38 -5.13 -1.19
C LEU A 90 -11.89 -5.59 0.18
N THR A 91 -11.09 -6.65 0.20
CA THR A 91 -10.41 -7.10 1.43
C THR A 91 -9.33 -6.10 1.83
N ALA A 92 -8.88 -6.16 3.08
CA ALA A 92 -7.76 -5.32 3.55
C ALA A 92 -6.50 -5.54 2.71
N LYS A 93 -6.24 -6.80 2.30
CA LYS A 93 -5.10 -7.15 1.44
C LYS A 93 -5.22 -6.54 0.04
N GLU A 94 -6.40 -6.59 -0.56
CA GLU A 94 -6.67 -5.99 -1.87
C GLU A 94 -6.53 -4.46 -1.83
N ILE A 95 -6.97 -3.82 -0.75
CA ILE A 95 -6.79 -2.37 -0.54
C ILE A 95 -5.30 -2.02 -0.44
N GLU A 96 -4.53 -2.83 0.29
CA GLU A 96 -3.08 -2.66 0.37
C GLU A 96 -2.40 -2.85 -1.00
N ASP A 97 -2.80 -3.86 -1.75
CA ASP A 97 -2.27 -4.15 -3.08
C ASP A 97 -2.50 -2.98 -4.06
N VAL A 98 -3.71 -2.44 -4.10
CA VAL A 98 -4.02 -1.30 -4.99
C VAL A 98 -3.34 -0.01 -4.51
N ALA A 99 -3.21 0.20 -3.21
CA ALA A 99 -2.48 1.35 -2.67
C ALA A 99 -0.98 1.29 -3.06
N ALA A 100 -0.37 0.12 -2.94
CA ALA A 100 1.02 -0.10 -3.37
C ALA A 100 1.19 0.11 -4.88
N TYR A 101 0.25 -0.36 -5.69
CA TYR A 101 0.25 -0.12 -7.13
C TYR A 101 0.22 1.37 -7.47
N VAL A 102 -0.64 2.15 -6.81
CA VAL A 102 -0.71 3.60 -7.01
C VAL A 102 0.62 4.28 -6.70
N LEU A 103 1.27 3.91 -5.60
CA LEU A 103 2.59 4.46 -5.24
C LEU A 103 3.65 4.09 -6.28
N GLU A 104 3.69 2.85 -6.72
CA GLU A 104 4.61 2.38 -7.75
C GLU A 104 4.43 3.17 -9.07
N GLN A 105 3.19 3.34 -9.51
CA GLN A 105 2.89 4.12 -10.71
C GLN A 105 3.27 5.60 -10.56
N ALA A 106 3.04 6.19 -9.40
CA ALA A 106 3.43 7.57 -9.13
C ALA A 106 4.95 7.77 -9.23
N GLU A 107 5.74 6.82 -8.73
CA GLU A 107 7.20 6.83 -8.83
C GLU A 107 7.68 6.68 -10.28
N GLN A 108 6.98 5.89 -11.09
CA GLN A 108 7.29 5.65 -12.51
C GLN A 108 6.75 6.75 -13.44
N GLY A 109 6.08 7.77 -12.92
CA GLY A 109 5.54 8.89 -13.68
C GLY A 109 4.16 8.67 -14.26
N CYS A 110 3.41 7.68 -13.80
CA CYS A 110 2.04 7.36 -14.26
C CYS A 110 1.95 7.21 -15.80
N SER A 111 2.87 6.42 -16.35
CA SER A 111 2.86 6.12 -17.79
C SER A 111 1.84 5.06 -18.18
#